data_04aab20bce4b98c7f85b4069a9e391b1
#
_entry.id   04aab20bce4b98c7f85b4069a9e391b1
#
_cell.length_a   1.000
_cell.length_b   1.000
_cell.length_c   1.000
_cell.angle_alpha   90.00
_cell.angle_beta   90.00
_cell.angle_gamma   90.00
#
_symmetry.space_group_name_H-M   'P 1'
#
loop_
_entity.id
_entity.type
_entity.pdbx_description
1 polymer ?
#
loop_
_entity_poly.entity_id
_entity_poly.type
_entity_poly.pdbx_seq_one_letter_code
_entity_poly.pdbx_strand_id
1 'polypeptide(L)'
;QLGVRTIFASGEKALAEEAQALVPGIETVWVKRGTRPGRGDECTEEQYRQRNGSAVHLHPQRARELIREGAQRAISRAASREEEFGIIPLQPPFRRVYVQRANKKRPTRMYDIVEHADDICALMAMPHDNLRVVESEEQLRDLLVD
;
A
#
# COMPACT_ATOMS: atom_id res chain seq x y z
N GLN A 1 -2.70 -16.78 -1.94
CA GLN A 1 -2.97 -17.93 -1.09
C GLN A 1 -4.46 -18.23 -0.99
N LEU A 2 -5.30 -17.22 -0.75
CA LEU A 2 -6.76 -17.40 -0.60
C LEU A 2 -7.52 -17.44 -1.93
N GLY A 3 -6.88 -17.22 -3.06
CA GLY A 3 -7.54 -17.17 -4.37
C GLY A 3 -8.48 -15.98 -4.59
N VAL A 4 -8.47 -14.99 -3.70
CA VAL A 4 -9.33 -13.80 -3.80
C VAL A 4 -8.73 -12.80 -4.79
N ARG A 5 -9.54 -12.35 -5.74
CA ARG A 5 -9.16 -11.33 -6.72
C ARG A 5 -9.56 -9.94 -6.24
N THR A 6 -8.65 -8.99 -6.35
CA THR A 6 -8.95 -7.58 -6.09
C THR A 6 -9.45 -6.96 -7.38
N ILE A 7 -10.73 -6.64 -7.46
CA ILE A 7 -11.37 -6.15 -8.69
C ILE A 7 -11.50 -4.63 -8.76
N PHE A 8 -11.47 -3.95 -7.60
CA PHE A 8 -11.69 -2.50 -7.52
C PHE A 8 -10.90 -1.86 -6.38
N ALA A 9 -10.32 -0.69 -6.65
CA ALA A 9 -9.74 0.17 -5.64
C ALA A 9 -10.14 1.63 -5.87
N SER A 10 -10.38 2.38 -4.78
CA SER A 10 -10.62 3.83 -4.87
C SER A 10 -9.91 4.58 -3.75
N GLY A 11 -9.47 5.81 -4.04
CA GLY A 11 -8.80 6.62 -3.03
C GLY A 11 -7.93 7.72 -3.61
N GLU A 12 -6.67 7.73 -3.21
CA GLU A 12 -5.65 8.67 -3.65
C GLU A 12 -5.08 8.26 -5.01
N LYS A 13 -4.64 9.24 -5.80
CA LYS A 13 -4.15 9.01 -7.17
C LYS A 13 -2.96 8.04 -7.21
N ALA A 14 -2.00 8.20 -6.29
CA ALA A 14 -0.83 7.31 -6.24
C ALA A 14 -1.24 5.86 -5.89
N LEU A 15 -2.21 5.67 -4.98
CA LEU A 15 -2.78 4.35 -4.72
C LEU A 15 -3.39 3.73 -5.99
N ALA A 16 -4.13 4.52 -6.78
CA ALA A 16 -4.74 4.01 -8.01
C ALA A 16 -3.69 3.59 -9.03
N GLU A 17 -2.64 4.39 -9.20
CA GLU A 17 -1.52 4.09 -10.11
C GLU A 17 -0.72 2.85 -9.66
N GLU A 18 -0.43 2.74 -8.37
CA GLU A 18 0.25 1.58 -7.78
C GLU A 18 -0.59 0.31 -7.92
N ALA A 19 -1.88 0.38 -7.63
CA ALA A 19 -2.78 -0.75 -7.78
C ALA A 19 -2.87 -1.24 -9.24
N GLN A 20 -2.92 -0.32 -10.22
CA GLN A 20 -2.93 -0.69 -11.64
C GLN A 20 -1.62 -1.33 -12.09
N ALA A 21 -0.49 -0.87 -11.56
CA ALA A 21 0.81 -1.46 -11.87
C ALA A 21 0.98 -2.87 -11.27
N LEU A 22 0.38 -3.10 -10.09
CA LEU A 22 0.59 -4.32 -9.31
C LEU A 22 -0.44 -5.40 -9.59
N VAL A 23 -1.70 -5.03 -9.81
CA VAL A 23 -2.82 -5.99 -9.94
C VAL A 23 -3.38 -5.93 -11.37
N PRO A 24 -3.12 -6.92 -12.22
CA PRO A 24 -3.62 -6.96 -13.58
C PRO A 24 -5.15 -6.86 -13.63
N GLY A 25 -5.64 -5.97 -14.49
CA GLY A 25 -7.06 -5.81 -14.76
C GLY A 25 -7.86 -5.04 -13.71
N ILE A 26 -7.27 -4.64 -12.58
CA ILE A 26 -8.00 -3.90 -11.53
C ILE A 26 -8.64 -2.62 -12.07
N GLU A 27 -9.90 -2.38 -11.72
CA GLU A 27 -10.58 -1.10 -11.97
C GLU A 27 -10.21 -0.12 -10.85
N THR A 28 -9.81 1.10 -11.19
CA THR A 28 -9.46 2.11 -10.17
C THR A 28 -10.19 3.43 -10.37
N VAL A 29 -10.48 4.10 -9.27
CA VAL A 29 -11.04 5.47 -9.25
C VAL A 29 -10.27 6.30 -8.23
N TRP A 30 -9.59 7.36 -8.68
CA TRP A 30 -9.01 8.30 -7.74
C TRP A 30 -9.92 9.52 -7.53
N VAL A 31 -10.06 9.94 -6.29
CA VAL A 31 -10.94 11.04 -5.84
C VAL A 31 -10.17 12.13 -5.11
N LYS A 32 -8.90 11.89 -4.83
CA LYS A 32 -7.98 12.89 -4.29
C LYS A 32 -6.56 12.70 -4.85
N ARG A 33 -5.78 13.75 -4.78
CA ARG A 33 -4.36 13.76 -5.16
C ARG A 33 -3.57 14.53 -4.11
N GLY A 34 -2.53 13.91 -3.57
CA GLY A 34 -1.54 14.59 -2.74
C GLY A 34 -0.83 15.69 -3.50
N THR A 35 -0.46 16.78 -2.82
CA THR A 35 0.25 17.91 -3.45
C THR A 35 1.76 17.79 -3.36
N ARG A 36 2.27 16.87 -2.53
CA ARG A 36 3.71 16.62 -2.36
C ARG A 36 4.11 15.32 -3.07
N PRO A 37 5.06 15.35 -4.02
CA PRO A 37 5.56 14.16 -4.69
C PRO A 37 6.48 13.33 -3.78
N GLY A 38 6.70 12.06 -4.15
CA GLY A 38 7.61 11.14 -3.49
C GLY A 38 7.02 10.48 -2.23
N ARG A 39 7.71 9.44 -1.74
CA ARG A 39 7.26 8.59 -0.63
C ARG A 39 7.47 9.22 0.75
N GLY A 40 8.43 10.15 0.87
CA GLY A 40 8.79 10.79 2.14
C GLY A 40 9.50 9.82 3.11
N ASP A 41 10.28 8.89 2.60
CA ASP A 41 11.01 7.90 3.42
C ASP A 41 12.06 8.57 4.31
N GLU A 42 12.57 9.73 3.89
CA GLU A 42 13.48 10.57 4.64
C GLU A 42 12.86 11.26 5.87
N CYS A 43 11.53 11.35 5.93
CA CYS A 43 10.83 12.12 6.95
C CYS A 43 10.76 11.40 8.30
N THR A 44 10.81 12.18 9.40
CA THR A 44 10.30 11.72 10.70
C THR A 44 8.79 11.53 10.66
N GLU A 45 8.21 10.89 11.67
CA GLU A 45 6.75 10.71 11.79
C GLU A 45 5.99 12.06 11.72
N GLU A 46 6.48 13.09 12.40
CA GLU A 46 5.87 14.41 12.42
C GLU A 46 6.00 15.14 11.08
N GLN A 47 7.17 15.11 10.47
CA GLN A 47 7.41 15.66 9.14
C GLN A 47 6.55 14.97 8.08
N TYR A 48 6.43 13.64 8.16
CA TYR A 48 5.59 12.87 7.26
C TYR A 48 4.11 13.24 7.36
N ARG A 49 3.60 13.38 8.59
CA ARG A 49 2.23 13.82 8.83
C ARG A 49 1.96 15.21 8.29
N GLN A 50 2.86 16.18 8.51
CA GLN A 50 2.74 17.54 8.00
C GLN A 50 2.81 17.58 6.46
N ARG A 51 3.75 16.84 5.88
CA ARG A 51 3.96 16.72 4.43
C ARG A 51 2.72 16.20 3.71
N ASN A 52 2.09 15.18 4.26
CA ASN A 52 0.97 14.48 3.64
C ASN A 52 -0.41 15.04 4.04
N GLY A 53 -0.44 16.14 4.80
CA GLY A 53 -1.68 16.84 5.18
C GLY A 53 -2.35 17.62 4.05
N SER A 54 -1.66 17.84 2.92
CA SER A 54 -2.17 18.64 1.80
C SER A 54 -2.59 17.77 0.62
N ALA A 55 -3.85 17.92 0.19
CA ALA A 55 -4.38 17.22 -0.97
C ALA A 55 -5.43 18.07 -1.71
N VAL A 56 -5.56 17.86 -3.01
CA VAL A 56 -6.69 18.33 -3.81
C VAL A 56 -7.72 17.22 -3.88
N HIS A 57 -8.95 17.52 -3.51
CA HIS A 57 -10.08 16.58 -3.50
C HIS A 57 -11.09 16.92 -4.57
N LEU A 58 -11.74 15.92 -5.14
CA LEU A 58 -12.96 16.11 -5.89
C LEU A 58 -14.11 16.52 -4.94
N HIS A 59 -15.09 17.23 -5.49
CA HIS A 59 -16.31 17.49 -4.75
C HIS A 59 -16.94 16.17 -4.27
N PRO A 60 -17.43 16.07 -3.02
CA PRO A 60 -17.89 14.80 -2.45
C PRO A 60 -18.99 14.10 -3.27
N GLN A 61 -19.89 14.85 -3.90
CA GLN A 61 -20.90 14.26 -4.78
C GLN A 61 -20.26 13.60 -5.99
N ARG A 62 -19.35 14.31 -6.67
CA ARG A 62 -18.66 13.75 -7.85
C ARG A 62 -17.78 12.54 -7.49
N ALA A 63 -17.14 12.58 -6.32
CA ALA A 63 -16.39 11.44 -5.83
C ALA A 63 -17.27 10.19 -5.66
N ARG A 64 -18.46 10.34 -5.04
CA ARG A 64 -19.41 9.22 -4.87
C ARG A 64 -19.93 8.67 -6.20
N GLU A 65 -20.21 9.55 -7.16
CA GLU A 65 -20.64 9.15 -8.51
C GLU A 65 -19.58 8.29 -9.18
N LEU A 66 -18.33 8.77 -9.23
CA LEU A 66 -17.22 8.05 -9.85
C LEU A 66 -16.92 6.71 -9.17
N ILE A 67 -16.95 6.65 -7.84
CA ILE A 67 -16.76 5.40 -7.08
C ILE A 67 -17.85 4.40 -7.44
N ARG A 68 -19.13 4.84 -7.48
CA ARG A 68 -20.25 3.97 -7.86
C ARG A 68 -20.10 3.44 -9.28
N GLU A 69 -19.83 4.32 -10.24
CA GLU A 69 -19.63 3.95 -11.64
C GLU A 69 -18.46 2.96 -11.80
N GLY A 70 -17.30 3.22 -11.14
CA GLY A 70 -16.14 2.33 -11.17
C GLY A 70 -16.43 0.96 -10.54
N ALA A 71 -17.09 0.93 -9.39
CA ALA A 71 -17.49 -0.32 -8.74
C ALA A 71 -18.46 -1.13 -9.62
N GLN A 72 -19.42 -0.46 -10.28
CA GLN A 72 -20.34 -1.13 -11.21
C GLN A 72 -19.61 -1.74 -12.40
N ARG A 73 -18.65 -1.01 -13.01
CA ARG A 73 -17.81 -1.56 -14.09
C ARG A 73 -17.03 -2.79 -13.62
N ALA A 74 -16.37 -2.68 -12.45
CA ALA A 74 -15.59 -3.78 -11.89
C ALA A 74 -16.45 -5.03 -11.65
N ILE A 75 -17.62 -4.88 -11.02
CA ILE A 75 -18.55 -5.99 -10.74
C ILE A 75 -19.06 -6.60 -12.05
N SER A 76 -19.47 -5.79 -13.03
CA SER A 76 -19.96 -6.29 -14.32
C SER A 76 -18.89 -7.07 -15.08
N ARG A 77 -17.63 -6.60 -15.05
CA ARG A 77 -16.50 -7.32 -15.65
C ARG A 77 -16.21 -8.62 -14.90
N ALA A 78 -16.17 -8.58 -13.57
CA ALA A 78 -15.92 -9.77 -12.76
C ALA A 78 -16.99 -10.85 -12.97
N ALA A 79 -18.26 -10.47 -13.14
CA ALA A 79 -19.34 -11.40 -13.39
C ALA A 79 -19.28 -12.10 -14.76
N SER A 80 -18.66 -11.48 -15.76
CA SER A 80 -18.60 -12.01 -17.13
C SER A 80 -17.22 -12.47 -17.58
N ARG A 81 -16.16 -11.94 -16.98
CA ARG A 81 -14.76 -12.14 -17.38
C ARG A 81 -13.82 -12.06 -16.16
N GLU A 82 -14.06 -12.93 -15.17
CA GLU A 82 -13.29 -12.96 -13.92
C GLU A 82 -11.79 -13.13 -14.18
N GLU A 83 -11.42 -13.86 -15.22
CA GLU A 83 -10.04 -14.14 -15.63
C GLU A 83 -9.24 -12.88 -16.00
N GLU A 84 -9.88 -11.77 -16.34
CA GLU A 84 -9.21 -10.50 -16.60
C GLU A 84 -8.58 -9.87 -15.33
N PHE A 85 -9.05 -10.29 -14.14
CA PHE A 85 -8.49 -9.82 -12.87
C PHE A 85 -7.41 -10.77 -12.39
N GLY A 86 -6.17 -10.30 -12.39
CA GLY A 86 -5.03 -11.08 -11.94
C GLY A 86 -4.98 -11.28 -10.42
N ILE A 87 -4.26 -12.30 -10.02
CA ILE A 87 -3.82 -12.50 -8.63
C ILE A 87 -2.33 -12.21 -8.60
N ILE A 88 -1.86 -11.44 -7.61
CA ILE A 88 -0.43 -11.18 -7.43
C ILE A 88 0.26 -12.50 -7.07
N PRO A 89 1.21 -12.98 -7.88
CA PRO A 89 1.84 -14.29 -7.68
C PRO A 89 2.95 -14.20 -6.64
N LEU A 90 2.61 -14.05 -5.37
CA LEU A 90 3.58 -14.11 -4.29
C LEU A 90 4.06 -15.55 -4.12
N GLN A 91 5.38 -15.73 -4.05
CA GLN A 91 6.03 -17.04 -3.87
C GLN A 91 6.63 -17.14 -2.47
N PRO A 92 6.47 -18.30 -1.78
CA PRO A 92 7.16 -18.53 -0.53
C PRO A 92 8.68 -18.71 -0.74
N PRO A 93 9.52 -18.51 0.30
CA PRO A 93 9.11 -18.04 1.64
C PRO A 93 8.62 -16.60 1.62
N PHE A 94 7.60 -16.31 2.45
CA PHE A 94 7.08 -14.94 2.55
C PHE A 94 7.88 -14.13 3.56
N ARG A 95 8.13 -12.86 3.23
CA ARG A 95 8.85 -11.91 4.09
C ARG A 95 8.05 -10.63 4.26
N ARG A 96 7.99 -10.13 5.48
CA ARG A 96 7.41 -8.82 5.81
C ARG A 96 8.49 -7.94 6.42
N VAL A 97 8.69 -6.77 5.85
CA VAL A 97 9.53 -5.72 6.43
C VAL A 97 8.64 -4.64 7.01
N TYR A 98 8.87 -4.28 8.26
CA TYR A 98 8.20 -3.20 8.94
C TYR A 98 9.21 -2.14 9.36
N VAL A 99 9.01 -0.89 8.92
CA VAL A 99 9.88 0.23 9.26
C VAL A 99 9.08 1.29 10.00
N GLN A 100 9.54 1.63 11.21
CA GLN A 100 8.99 2.72 12.01
C GLN A 100 9.81 3.99 11.83
N ARG A 101 9.14 5.10 11.52
CA ARG A 101 9.78 6.42 11.45
C ARG A 101 10.23 6.88 12.83
N ALA A 102 11.33 7.64 12.87
CA ALA A 102 11.74 8.35 14.07
C ALA A 102 10.66 9.34 14.52
N ASN A 103 10.51 9.53 15.83
CA ASN A 103 9.62 10.53 16.43
C ASN A 103 10.24 11.11 17.70
N LYS A 104 9.55 12.05 18.39
CA LYS A 104 10.07 12.70 19.61
C LYS A 104 10.38 11.75 20.74
N LYS A 105 9.63 10.65 20.88
CA LYS A 105 9.85 9.64 21.93
C LYS A 105 10.90 8.60 21.54
N ARG A 106 11.08 8.41 20.26
CA ARG A 106 12.04 7.46 19.66
C ARG A 106 12.77 8.17 18.52
N PRO A 107 13.94 8.74 18.79
CA PRO A 107 14.67 9.59 17.85
C PRO A 107 15.33 8.81 16.70
N THR A 108 15.32 7.48 16.75
CA THR A 108 15.87 6.61 15.71
C THR A 108 14.77 5.89 14.93
N ARG A 109 15.05 5.59 13.68
CA ARG A 109 14.20 4.67 12.89
C ARG A 109 14.42 3.26 13.38
N MET A 110 13.33 2.48 13.41
CA MET A 110 13.39 1.07 13.81
C MET A 110 12.83 0.22 12.66
N TYR A 111 13.28 -1.01 12.57
CA TYR A 111 12.74 -1.98 11.65
C TYR A 111 12.57 -3.34 12.29
N ASP A 112 11.68 -4.13 11.75
CA ASP A 112 11.49 -5.54 12.05
C ASP A 112 11.33 -6.32 10.75
N ILE A 113 11.89 -7.51 10.70
CA ILE A 113 11.74 -8.46 9.59
C ILE A 113 11.24 -9.76 10.17
N VAL A 114 10.12 -10.22 9.63
CA VAL A 114 9.58 -11.55 9.92
C VAL A 114 9.38 -12.33 8.65
N GLU A 115 9.57 -13.64 8.74
CA GLU A 115 9.44 -14.56 7.61
C GLU A 115 8.54 -15.72 7.98
N HIS A 116 7.84 -16.26 6.98
CA HIS A 116 7.06 -17.49 7.12
C HIS A 116 7.29 -18.38 5.90
N ALA A 117 7.46 -19.67 6.14
CA ALA A 117 7.85 -20.60 5.10
C ALA A 117 6.84 -20.70 3.95
N ASP A 118 5.53 -20.65 4.27
CA ASP A 118 4.47 -21.00 3.30
C ASP A 118 3.11 -20.35 3.57
N ASP A 119 2.90 -19.67 4.71
CA ASP A 119 1.60 -19.07 5.08
C ASP A 119 1.69 -17.55 5.28
N ILE A 120 1.15 -16.80 4.30
CA ILE A 120 1.11 -15.35 4.34
C ILE A 120 0.12 -14.82 5.40
N CYS A 121 -0.95 -15.54 5.70
CA CYS A 121 -1.91 -15.12 6.72
C CYS A 121 -1.28 -15.22 8.11
N ALA A 122 -0.54 -16.30 8.38
CA ALA A 122 0.25 -16.45 9.60
C ALA A 122 1.31 -15.34 9.70
N LEU A 123 2.05 -15.07 8.62
CA LEU A 123 3.03 -13.98 8.56
C LEU A 123 2.41 -12.62 8.93
N MET A 124 1.24 -12.30 8.37
CA MET A 124 0.57 -11.03 8.64
C MET A 124 0.04 -10.89 10.07
N ALA A 125 -0.21 -12.01 10.75
CA ALA A 125 -0.62 -12.06 12.15
C ALA A 125 0.55 -11.98 13.15
N MET A 126 1.80 -12.14 12.69
CA MET A 126 2.97 -12.04 13.57
C MET A 126 3.12 -10.64 14.18
N PRO A 127 3.45 -10.52 15.47
CA PRO A 127 3.71 -9.24 16.11
C PRO A 127 5.01 -8.60 15.58
N HIS A 128 5.24 -7.33 15.96
CA HIS A 128 6.47 -6.58 15.69
C HIS A 128 7.32 -6.48 16.95
N ASP A 129 7.85 -7.62 17.40
CA ASP A 129 8.50 -7.73 18.72
C ASP A 129 10.02 -7.57 18.68
N ASN A 130 10.65 -7.71 17.51
CA ASN A 130 12.11 -7.71 17.34
C ASN A 130 12.60 -6.44 16.65
N LEU A 131 12.16 -5.28 17.14
CA LEU A 131 12.56 -3.99 16.58
C LEU A 131 14.05 -3.73 16.77
N ARG A 132 14.74 -3.47 15.66
CA ARG A 132 16.15 -3.11 15.57
C ARG A 132 16.31 -1.70 15.05
N VAL A 133 17.42 -1.04 15.39
CA VAL A 133 17.73 0.30 14.89
C VAL A 133 18.14 0.21 13.42
N VAL A 134 17.66 1.14 12.60
CA VAL A 134 18.19 1.38 11.26
C VAL A 134 19.49 2.14 11.38
N GLU A 135 20.62 1.54 11.01
CA GLU A 135 21.96 2.06 11.25
C GLU A 135 22.43 3.06 10.18
N SER A 136 21.88 2.96 8.96
CA SER A 136 22.26 3.82 7.84
C SER A 136 21.13 4.06 6.85
N GLU A 137 21.26 5.11 6.02
CA GLU A 137 20.33 5.38 4.91
C GLU A 137 20.47 4.32 3.79
N GLU A 138 21.59 3.68 3.67
CA GLU A 138 21.80 2.55 2.74
C GLU A 138 20.97 1.35 3.19
N GLN A 139 21.10 0.96 4.47
CA GLN A 139 20.28 -0.09 5.05
C GLN A 139 18.77 0.21 4.92
N LEU A 140 18.36 1.46 5.11
CA LEU A 140 16.97 1.84 4.93
C LEU A 140 16.49 1.62 3.49
N ARG A 141 17.31 1.99 2.50
CA ARG A 141 16.99 1.75 1.09
C ARG A 141 16.84 0.25 0.81
N ASP A 142 17.78 -0.56 1.27
CA ASP A 142 17.75 -2.01 1.08
C ASP A 142 16.52 -2.68 1.72
N LEU A 143 16.04 -2.12 2.84
CA LEU A 143 14.81 -2.58 3.49
C LEU A 143 13.53 -2.20 2.74
N LEU A 144 13.57 -1.15 1.93
CA LEU A 144 12.42 -0.56 1.24
C LEU A 144 12.37 -0.88 -0.26
N VAL A 145 13.42 -1.50 -0.78
CA VAL A 145 13.49 -2.00 -2.16
C VAL A 145 13.08 -3.47 -2.14
N ASP A 146 11.83 -3.72 -2.59
CA ASP A 146 11.39 -4.96 -3.29
C ASP A 146 9.94 -4.83 -3.73
#